data_0cdaf69ba9e6e84a7b5979bc81e65dca
#
_entry.id   0cdaf69ba9e6e84a7b5979bc81e65dca
#
_cell.length_a   1.000
_cell.length_b   1.000
_cell.length_c   1.000
_cell.angle_alpha   90.00
_cell.angle_beta   90.00
_cell.angle_gamma   90.00
#
_symmetry.space_group_name_H-M   'P 1'
#
loop_
_entity.id
_entity.type
_entity.pdbx_description
1 polymer ?
#
loop_
_entity_poly.entity_id
_entity_poly.type
_entity_poly.pdbx_seq_one_letter_code
_entity_poly.pdbx_strand_id
1 'polypeptide(L)'
;YNYMEDCEGGFVEILGDNENAVYRFNISVNDGWRNNPNWVNSNHTIWLNDKIGGEDGHKSNNSFIYNNTVVINRSSNPYSTAIDIKADKTRIFNNIFYSINGSKIGGKQVNVTDDNLYMTNNLFFGNIDNRFKDLDDKAVLQNPNFYNEDLSGAKGYQLLAGSPAINSGTPYSGNYSHPAIPVSDSEI
;
A
#
# COMPACT_ATOMS: atom_id res chain seq x y z
N TYR A 1 1.98 13.97 4.54
CA TYR A 1 1.25 13.42 5.70
C TYR A 1 -0.25 13.66 5.50
N ASN A 2 -0.99 12.63 5.10
CA ASN A 2 -2.44 12.73 4.93
C ASN A 2 -3.13 11.61 5.71
N TYR A 3 -4.31 11.92 6.22
CA TYR A 3 -5.28 10.93 6.67
C TYR A 3 -6.42 10.91 5.66
N MET A 4 -6.71 9.75 5.13
CA MET A 4 -7.79 9.48 4.19
C MET A 4 -8.69 8.39 4.77
N GLU A 5 -9.99 8.53 4.63
CA GLU A 5 -10.94 7.55 5.14
C GLU A 5 -12.14 7.48 4.22
N ASP A 6 -12.58 6.25 3.92
CA ASP A 6 -13.76 5.95 3.13
C ASP A 6 -13.79 6.60 1.74
N CYS A 7 -12.63 6.81 1.12
CA CYS A 7 -12.54 7.28 -0.26
C CYS A 7 -12.87 6.17 -1.25
N GLU A 8 -13.61 6.49 -2.31
CA GLU A 8 -13.91 5.51 -3.38
C GLU A 8 -12.65 5.04 -4.12
N GLY A 9 -11.71 5.96 -4.37
CA GLY A 9 -10.41 5.64 -4.95
C GLY A 9 -9.54 4.82 -4.00
N GLY A 10 -8.57 4.10 -4.54
CA GLY A 10 -7.64 3.30 -3.76
C GLY A 10 -6.68 4.13 -2.91
N PHE A 11 -5.90 3.45 -2.08
CA PHE A 11 -4.82 4.09 -1.34
C PHE A 11 -3.81 4.75 -2.29
N VAL A 12 -3.40 4.04 -3.34
CA VAL A 12 -2.53 4.55 -4.40
C VAL A 12 -3.12 4.23 -5.75
N GLU A 13 -3.36 5.27 -6.53
CA GLU A 13 -3.72 5.16 -7.95
C GLU A 13 -2.73 6.00 -8.77
N ILE A 14 -1.93 5.36 -9.62
CA ILE A 14 -0.98 5.99 -10.53
C ILE A 14 -1.30 5.50 -11.94
N LEU A 15 -1.73 6.42 -12.78
CA LEU A 15 -1.95 6.14 -14.20
C LEU A 15 -0.61 6.09 -14.95
N GLY A 16 -0.63 5.68 -16.21
CA GLY A 16 0.57 5.51 -17.00
C GLY A 16 1.43 6.78 -17.17
N ASP A 17 2.67 6.58 -17.61
CA ASP A 17 3.70 7.61 -17.88
C ASP A 17 4.04 8.55 -16.69
N ASN A 18 3.73 8.15 -15.46
CA ASN A 18 4.20 8.88 -14.29
C ASN A 18 5.64 8.44 -13.95
N GLU A 19 6.47 9.40 -13.64
CA GLU A 19 7.84 9.15 -13.19
C GLU A 19 8.09 9.71 -11.80
N ASN A 20 8.83 8.95 -10.99
CA ASN A 20 9.30 9.39 -9.69
C ASN A 20 8.19 9.76 -8.71
N ALA A 21 7.04 9.10 -8.77
CA ALA A 21 5.95 9.31 -7.84
C ALA A 21 6.33 8.83 -6.43
N VAL A 22 6.02 9.64 -5.41
CA VAL A 22 6.31 9.33 -4.01
C VAL A 22 5.04 9.40 -3.15
N TYR A 23 4.69 8.28 -2.53
CA TYR A 23 3.60 8.16 -1.56
C TYR A 23 4.20 7.76 -0.21
N ARG A 24 4.19 8.68 0.78
CA ARG A 24 4.78 8.41 2.09
C ARG A 24 4.04 9.08 3.24
N PHE A 25 4.15 8.48 4.43
CA PHE A 25 3.60 9.00 5.68
C PHE A 25 2.11 9.29 5.64
N ASN A 26 1.34 8.49 4.91
CA ASN A 26 -0.10 8.60 4.85
C ASN A 26 -0.75 7.50 5.68
N ILE A 27 -1.95 7.77 6.17
CA ILE A 27 -2.85 6.79 6.75
C ILE A 27 -4.08 6.72 5.86
N SER A 28 -4.35 5.55 5.31
CA SER A 28 -5.48 5.24 4.45
C SER A 28 -6.37 4.22 5.15
N VAL A 29 -7.62 4.59 5.41
CA VAL A 29 -8.57 3.75 6.13
C VAL A 29 -9.78 3.48 5.26
N ASN A 30 -10.03 2.21 4.94
CA ASN A 30 -11.18 1.78 4.16
C ASN A 30 -11.30 2.39 2.75
N ASP A 31 -10.22 2.87 2.19
CA ASP A 31 -10.20 3.41 0.83
C ASP A 31 -10.27 2.28 -0.22
N GLY A 32 -10.67 2.62 -1.45
CA GLY A 32 -10.74 1.66 -2.56
C GLY A 32 -12.04 0.86 -2.62
N TRP A 33 -13.14 1.39 -2.11
CA TRP A 33 -14.42 0.68 -2.09
C TRP A 33 -15.32 0.93 -3.32
N ARG A 34 -14.87 1.71 -4.28
CA ARG A 34 -15.63 2.00 -5.50
C ARG A 34 -16.19 0.72 -6.12
N ASN A 35 -17.49 0.71 -6.33
CA ASN A 35 -18.21 -0.38 -6.96
C ASN A 35 -19.02 0.13 -8.15
N ASN A 36 -18.32 0.52 -9.22
CA ASN A 36 -18.98 0.97 -10.44
C ASN A 36 -19.02 -0.20 -11.44
N PRO A 37 -20.21 -0.65 -11.86
CA PRO A 37 -20.36 -1.79 -12.78
C PRO A 37 -19.75 -1.52 -14.17
N ASN A 38 -19.55 -0.26 -14.54
CA ASN A 38 -18.94 0.13 -15.80
C ASN A 38 -17.39 0.14 -15.72
N TRP A 39 -16.82 -0.01 -14.53
CA TRP A 39 -15.37 0.00 -14.30
C TRP A 39 -14.94 -1.33 -13.73
N VAL A 40 -14.46 -2.20 -14.61
CA VAL A 40 -14.23 -3.63 -14.35
C VAL A 40 -13.33 -3.94 -13.15
N ASN A 41 -12.49 -3.00 -12.70
CA ASN A 41 -11.53 -3.21 -11.62
C ASN A 41 -11.51 -2.04 -10.63
N SER A 42 -12.63 -1.73 -10.03
CA SER A 42 -12.79 -0.48 -9.28
C SER A 42 -12.33 -0.52 -7.81
N ASN A 43 -12.09 -1.69 -7.23
CA ASN A 43 -11.71 -1.81 -5.80
C ASN A 43 -10.23 -2.15 -5.67
N HIS A 44 -9.37 -1.15 -5.67
CA HIS A 44 -7.93 -1.36 -5.50
C HIS A 44 -7.42 -0.79 -4.17
N THR A 45 -6.50 -1.47 -3.53
CA THR A 45 -5.62 -0.86 -2.55
C THR A 45 -4.46 -0.18 -3.26
N ILE A 46 -3.82 -0.88 -4.20
CA ILE A 46 -2.74 -0.34 -5.03
C ILE A 46 -3.11 -0.57 -6.49
N TRP A 47 -3.10 0.50 -7.26
CA TRP A 47 -3.33 0.44 -8.71
C TRP A 47 -2.31 1.31 -9.44
N LEU A 48 -1.29 0.67 -9.98
CA LEU A 48 -0.30 1.28 -10.86
C LEU A 48 -0.54 0.68 -12.25
N ASN A 49 -1.22 1.40 -13.12
CA ASN A 49 -1.57 0.88 -14.43
C ASN A 49 -0.57 1.32 -15.52
N ASP A 50 -0.69 0.69 -16.68
CA ASP A 50 0.13 0.91 -17.84
C ASP A 50 -0.64 1.61 -18.98
N LYS A 51 -1.68 2.41 -18.67
CA LYS A 51 -2.58 3.00 -19.65
C LYS A 51 -2.68 4.51 -19.52
N ILE A 52 -2.78 5.16 -20.67
CA ILE A 52 -3.21 6.57 -20.81
C ILE A 52 -4.31 6.63 -21.86
N GLY A 53 -5.44 7.27 -21.52
CA GLY A 53 -6.56 7.45 -22.46
C GLY A 53 -7.14 6.15 -23.03
N GLY A 54 -6.87 5.00 -22.38
CA GLY A 54 -7.27 3.67 -22.81
C GLY A 54 -6.22 2.93 -23.67
N GLU A 55 -5.11 3.56 -24.03
CA GLU A 55 -3.98 2.95 -24.73
C GLU A 55 -3.04 2.25 -23.74
N ASP A 56 -2.62 1.03 -24.07
CA ASP A 56 -1.68 0.21 -23.29
C ASP A 56 -0.21 0.61 -23.56
N GLY A 57 0.70 0.17 -22.68
CA GLY A 57 2.14 0.30 -22.86
C GLY A 57 2.77 1.55 -22.23
N HIS A 58 1.99 2.33 -21.52
CA HIS A 58 2.41 3.56 -20.83
C HIS A 58 2.78 3.27 -19.37
N LYS A 59 3.81 2.47 -19.11
CA LYS A 59 4.21 2.11 -17.74
C LYS A 59 4.72 3.32 -16.98
N SER A 60 4.19 3.52 -15.77
CA SER A 60 4.82 4.41 -14.79
C SER A 60 6.16 3.83 -14.35
N ASN A 61 7.10 4.68 -13.97
CA ASN A 61 8.46 4.28 -13.67
C ASN A 61 8.97 4.92 -12.37
N ASN A 62 9.74 4.15 -11.61
CA ASN A 62 10.44 4.61 -10.41
C ASN A 62 9.50 5.21 -9.33
N SER A 63 8.44 4.48 -8.99
CA SER A 63 7.46 4.89 -7.96
C SER A 63 7.86 4.37 -6.58
N PHE A 64 7.66 5.21 -5.55
CA PHE A 64 8.02 4.91 -4.16
C PHE A 64 6.80 4.97 -3.24
N ILE A 65 6.51 3.89 -2.55
CA ILE A 65 5.39 3.75 -1.61
C ILE A 65 5.98 3.27 -0.28
N TYR A 66 6.14 4.17 0.70
CA TYR A 66 6.79 3.80 1.95
C TYR A 66 6.31 4.59 3.17
N ASN A 67 6.53 4.02 4.36
CA ASN A 67 6.15 4.59 5.65
C ASN A 67 4.65 4.99 5.69
N ASN A 68 3.78 4.19 5.10
CA ASN A 68 2.34 4.41 5.13
C ASN A 68 1.66 3.35 6.00
N THR A 69 0.47 3.69 6.49
CA THR A 69 -0.44 2.76 7.16
C THR A 69 -1.69 2.60 6.33
N VAL A 70 -1.98 1.39 5.90
CA VAL A 70 -3.11 1.03 5.05
C VAL A 70 -4.00 0.06 5.79
N VAL A 71 -5.22 0.49 6.10
CA VAL A 71 -6.17 -0.25 6.91
C VAL A 71 -7.43 -0.54 6.11
N ILE A 72 -7.83 -1.80 6.06
CA ILE A 72 -9.13 -2.20 5.54
C ILE A 72 -9.87 -2.96 6.65
N ASN A 73 -10.93 -2.34 7.18
CA ASN A 73 -11.70 -2.80 8.32
C ASN A 73 -13.20 -2.72 8.02
N ARG A 74 -13.65 -3.27 6.88
CA ARG A 74 -15.06 -3.26 6.50
C ARG A 74 -15.71 -4.59 6.80
N SER A 75 -16.81 -4.58 7.55
CA SER A 75 -17.61 -5.77 7.87
C SER A 75 -18.59 -6.18 6.78
N SER A 76 -18.76 -5.39 5.73
CA SER A 76 -19.67 -5.72 4.62
C SER A 76 -19.05 -6.79 3.72
N ASN A 77 -19.67 -7.91 3.70
CA ASN A 77 -19.26 -9.18 3.15
C ASN A 77 -18.94 -9.28 1.67
N PRO A 78 -17.99 -10.14 1.35
CA PRO A 78 -16.60 -10.09 1.81
C PRO A 78 -15.91 -8.96 1.07
N TYR A 79 -15.57 -7.91 1.78
CA TYR A 79 -14.90 -6.78 1.18
C TYR A 79 -13.46 -7.15 0.81
N SER A 80 -13.20 -7.22 -0.48
CA SER A 80 -11.87 -7.53 -1.01
C SER A 80 -11.41 -6.46 -1.98
N THR A 81 -10.17 -6.05 -1.84
CA THR A 81 -9.52 -5.12 -2.77
C THR A 81 -8.56 -5.85 -3.70
N ALA A 82 -8.15 -5.18 -4.76
CA ALA A 82 -7.14 -5.65 -5.69
C ALA A 82 -5.79 -4.97 -5.44
N ILE A 83 -4.74 -5.66 -5.84
CA ILE A 83 -3.41 -5.14 -6.06
C ILE A 83 -3.10 -5.31 -7.54
N ASP A 84 -2.80 -4.22 -8.24
CA ASP A 84 -2.43 -4.23 -9.65
C ASP A 84 -1.21 -3.32 -9.85
N ILE A 85 -0.05 -3.91 -10.13
CA ILE A 85 1.23 -3.21 -10.29
C ILE A 85 1.79 -3.56 -11.66
N LYS A 86 1.47 -2.72 -12.64
CA LYS A 86 1.95 -2.80 -14.02
C LYS A 86 2.97 -1.71 -14.35
N ALA A 87 3.49 -1.07 -13.35
CA ALA A 87 4.57 -0.09 -13.46
C ALA A 87 5.93 -0.78 -13.69
N ASP A 88 7.00 -0.02 -13.65
CA ASP A 88 8.38 -0.50 -13.64
C ASP A 88 9.17 0.17 -12.50
N LYS A 89 10.07 -0.59 -11.88
CA LYS A 89 10.89 -0.12 -10.75
C LYS A 89 10.08 0.45 -9.59
N THR A 90 9.02 -0.24 -9.19
CA THR A 90 8.22 0.12 -8.01
C THR A 90 8.96 -0.25 -6.72
N ARG A 91 8.85 0.60 -5.72
CA ARG A 91 9.48 0.43 -4.39
C ARG A 91 8.39 0.48 -3.32
N ILE A 92 8.18 -0.63 -2.60
CA ILE A 92 7.17 -0.76 -1.54
C ILE A 92 7.88 -1.24 -0.27
N PHE A 93 8.09 -0.35 0.69
CA PHE A 93 8.84 -0.71 1.90
C PHE A 93 8.38 0.07 3.13
N ASN A 94 8.60 -0.51 4.31
CA ASN A 94 8.26 0.10 5.60
C ASN A 94 6.78 0.52 5.74
N ASN A 95 5.85 -0.15 5.05
CA ASN A 95 4.43 0.14 5.20
C ASN A 95 3.79 -0.85 6.19
N ILE A 96 2.65 -0.45 6.75
CA ILE A 96 1.77 -1.33 7.51
C ILE A 96 0.53 -1.60 6.66
N PHE A 97 0.27 -2.86 6.34
CA PHE A 97 -0.96 -3.34 5.71
C PHE A 97 -1.76 -4.14 6.74
N TYR A 98 -2.94 -3.64 7.07
CA TYR A 98 -3.78 -4.17 8.12
C TYR A 98 -5.19 -4.46 7.58
N SER A 99 -5.65 -5.71 7.64
CA SER A 99 -6.96 -6.09 7.11
C SER A 99 -7.68 -7.07 8.04
N ILE A 100 -8.78 -6.60 8.63
CA ILE A 100 -9.59 -7.34 9.61
C ILE A 100 -11.09 -7.32 9.27
N ASN A 101 -11.91 -7.91 10.14
CA ASN A 101 -13.39 -7.92 10.06
C ASN A 101 -13.95 -8.47 8.74
N GLY A 102 -13.32 -9.52 8.18
CA GLY A 102 -13.76 -10.16 6.95
C GLY A 102 -13.28 -9.48 5.67
N SER A 103 -12.58 -8.35 5.77
CA SER A 103 -11.95 -7.70 4.63
C SER A 103 -10.71 -8.48 4.18
N LYS A 104 -10.32 -8.31 2.91
CA LYS A 104 -9.09 -8.90 2.38
C LYS A 104 -8.38 -7.96 1.41
N ILE A 105 -7.14 -7.60 1.70
CA ILE A 105 -6.25 -6.91 0.75
C ILE A 105 -5.72 -7.93 -0.27
N GLY A 106 -5.84 -7.63 -1.56
CA GLY A 106 -5.43 -8.52 -2.65
C GLY A 106 -6.41 -9.67 -2.92
N GLY A 107 -7.50 -9.79 -2.15
CA GLY A 107 -8.45 -10.91 -2.29
C GLY A 107 -9.19 -10.94 -3.61
N LYS A 108 -9.43 -9.79 -4.21
CA LYS A 108 -10.07 -9.68 -5.52
C LYS A 108 -9.10 -10.06 -6.64
N GLN A 109 -7.89 -9.52 -6.59
CA GLN A 109 -6.83 -9.77 -7.57
C GLN A 109 -5.48 -9.40 -6.97
N VAL A 110 -4.45 -10.12 -7.34
CA VAL A 110 -3.05 -9.70 -7.25
C VAL A 110 -2.42 -9.95 -8.62
N ASN A 111 -2.09 -8.85 -9.31
CA ASN A 111 -1.42 -8.85 -10.59
C ASN A 111 -0.20 -7.94 -10.51
N VAL A 112 0.98 -8.53 -10.58
CA VAL A 112 2.26 -7.82 -10.49
C VAL A 112 3.10 -8.24 -11.68
N THR A 113 3.36 -7.29 -12.56
CA THR A 113 4.17 -7.47 -13.78
C THR A 113 5.43 -6.60 -13.78
N ASP A 114 5.77 -6.01 -12.63
CA ASP A 114 7.00 -5.24 -12.45
C ASP A 114 8.15 -6.20 -12.13
N ASP A 115 8.98 -6.50 -13.13
CA ASP A 115 10.14 -7.39 -12.98
C ASP A 115 11.25 -6.78 -12.10
N ASN A 116 11.17 -5.50 -11.80
CA ASN A 116 12.11 -4.74 -10.98
C ASN A 116 11.48 -4.26 -9.66
N LEU A 117 10.40 -4.90 -9.22
CA LEU A 117 9.77 -4.59 -7.94
C LEU A 117 10.78 -4.80 -6.78
N TYR A 118 10.93 -3.76 -5.96
CA TYR A 118 11.62 -3.86 -4.68
C TYR A 118 10.60 -3.78 -3.55
N MET A 119 10.45 -4.86 -2.79
CA MET A 119 9.49 -4.94 -1.70
C MET A 119 10.17 -5.53 -0.46
N THR A 120 10.19 -4.78 0.64
CA THR A 120 10.90 -5.21 1.85
C THR A 120 10.41 -4.50 3.12
N ASN A 121 10.57 -5.15 4.27
CA ASN A 121 10.30 -4.60 5.61
C ASN A 121 8.87 -4.01 5.78
N ASN A 122 7.89 -4.51 5.05
CA ASN A 122 6.50 -4.16 5.33
C ASN A 122 5.94 -5.04 6.46
N LEU A 123 5.02 -4.48 7.24
CA LEU A 123 4.27 -5.24 8.22
C LEU A 123 2.90 -5.61 7.63
N PHE A 124 2.57 -6.89 7.71
CA PHE A 124 1.28 -7.42 7.27
C PHE A 124 0.54 -8.06 8.43
N PHE A 125 -0.70 -7.65 8.66
CA PHE A 125 -1.55 -8.26 9.66
C PHE A 125 -2.97 -8.51 9.17
N GLY A 126 -3.50 -9.67 9.56
CA GLY A 126 -4.84 -10.10 9.21
C GLY A 126 -4.92 -10.73 7.82
N ASN A 127 -5.98 -10.42 7.08
CA ASN A 127 -6.29 -11.11 5.84
C ASN A 127 -5.66 -10.43 4.62
N ILE A 128 -4.41 -10.72 4.36
CA ILE A 128 -3.65 -10.23 3.20
C ILE A 128 -3.35 -11.41 2.27
N ASP A 129 -3.55 -11.24 0.98
CA ASP A 129 -3.30 -12.31 0.00
C ASP A 129 -1.81 -12.68 -0.05
N ASN A 130 -1.51 -13.97 -0.03
CA ASN A 130 -0.15 -14.48 -0.03
C ASN A 130 0.63 -14.03 -1.27
N ARG A 131 -0.03 -13.98 -2.44
CA ARG A 131 0.61 -13.53 -3.69
C ARG A 131 1.15 -12.10 -3.62
N PHE A 132 0.69 -11.29 -2.66
CA PHE A 132 1.22 -9.96 -2.42
C PHE A 132 2.25 -9.95 -1.28
N LYS A 133 1.91 -10.46 -0.10
CA LYS A 133 2.83 -10.37 1.04
C LYS A 133 4.09 -11.23 0.87
N ASP A 134 4.03 -12.34 0.14
CA ASP A 134 5.18 -13.22 -0.10
C ASP A 134 6.19 -12.61 -1.11
N LEU A 135 5.89 -11.45 -1.69
CA LEU A 135 6.86 -10.65 -2.46
C LEU A 135 7.85 -9.89 -1.57
N ASP A 136 7.56 -9.78 -0.27
CA ASP A 136 8.41 -9.09 0.70
C ASP A 136 9.35 -10.08 1.37
N ASP A 137 10.64 -9.95 1.12
CA ASP A 137 11.68 -10.84 1.63
C ASP A 137 11.94 -10.71 3.13
N LYS A 138 11.47 -9.62 3.75
CA LYS A 138 11.61 -9.30 5.18
C LYS A 138 10.30 -8.88 5.84
N ALA A 139 9.21 -9.48 5.39
CA ALA A 139 7.88 -9.21 5.92
C ALA A 139 7.79 -9.44 7.44
N VAL A 140 7.20 -8.48 8.16
CA VAL A 140 6.81 -8.64 9.57
C VAL A 140 5.36 -9.09 9.63
N LEU A 141 5.10 -10.31 10.10
CA LEU A 141 3.76 -10.93 10.12
C LEU A 141 3.16 -10.90 11.53
N GLN A 142 2.95 -9.71 12.09
CA GLN A 142 2.48 -9.51 13.47
C GLN A 142 1.47 -8.36 13.57
N ASN A 143 0.70 -8.34 14.66
CA ASN A 143 -0.20 -7.22 14.94
C ASN A 143 0.62 -5.94 15.19
N PRO A 144 0.34 -4.84 14.50
CA PRO A 144 1.04 -3.58 14.71
C PRO A 144 0.80 -2.93 16.07
N ASN A 145 -0.18 -3.41 16.85
CA ASN A 145 -0.55 -2.89 18.16
C ASN A 145 -0.84 -1.38 18.10
N PHE A 146 -1.89 -1.01 17.37
CA PHE A 146 -2.39 0.35 17.34
C PHE A 146 -3.01 0.78 18.68
N TYR A 147 -3.00 2.09 18.95
CA TYR A 147 -3.54 2.66 20.19
C TYR A 147 -5.04 2.38 20.36
N ASN A 148 -5.85 2.67 19.37
CA ASN A 148 -7.28 2.36 19.34
C ASN A 148 -7.83 2.50 17.91
N GLU A 149 -8.06 1.40 17.24
CA GLU A 149 -8.56 1.31 15.85
C GLU A 149 -10.00 1.82 15.69
N ASP A 150 -10.76 1.89 16.77
CA ASP A 150 -12.14 2.40 16.75
C ASP A 150 -12.21 3.94 16.80
N LEU A 151 -11.07 4.60 17.05
CA LEU A 151 -11.00 6.05 16.98
C LEU A 151 -10.86 6.51 15.54
N SER A 152 -11.73 7.41 15.13
CA SER A 152 -11.54 8.12 13.85
C SER A 152 -10.28 8.99 13.88
N GLY A 153 -9.65 9.13 12.72
CA GLY A 153 -8.48 9.96 12.54
C GLY A 153 -7.15 9.30 12.90
N ALA A 154 -6.08 9.96 12.58
CA ALA A 154 -4.71 9.43 12.67
C ALA A 154 -4.31 8.96 14.08
N LYS A 155 -4.91 9.52 15.13
CA LYS A 155 -4.58 9.18 16.50
C LYS A 155 -4.85 7.71 16.85
N GLY A 156 -5.89 7.13 16.25
CA GLY A 156 -6.23 5.72 16.47
C GLY A 156 -5.13 4.76 16.03
N TYR A 157 -4.39 5.13 15.01
CA TYR A 157 -3.34 4.33 14.38
C TYR A 157 -1.93 4.64 14.89
N GLN A 158 -1.80 5.33 16.01
CA GLN A 158 -0.52 5.45 16.70
C GLN A 158 -0.06 4.09 17.22
N LEU A 159 1.22 3.79 17.07
CA LEU A 159 1.80 2.56 17.56
C LEU A 159 1.99 2.62 19.08
N LEU A 160 1.55 1.58 19.79
CA LEU A 160 1.84 1.42 21.21
C LEU A 160 3.30 1.02 21.43
N ALA A 161 3.82 1.31 22.62
CA ALA A 161 5.13 0.83 23.03
C ALA A 161 5.20 -0.71 22.92
N GLY A 162 6.25 -1.23 22.30
CA GLY A 162 6.40 -2.66 22.03
C GLY A 162 5.71 -3.13 20.75
N SER A 163 5.17 -2.23 19.93
CA SER A 163 4.74 -2.59 18.57
C SER A 163 5.87 -3.19 17.75
N PRO A 164 5.63 -4.30 17.02
CA PRO A 164 6.65 -4.89 16.15
C PRO A 164 6.99 -4.01 14.94
N ALA A 165 6.21 -2.97 14.66
CA ALA A 165 6.51 -2.01 13.61
C ALA A 165 7.58 -0.98 14.03
N ILE A 166 7.79 -0.80 15.35
CA ILE A 166 8.81 0.14 15.84
C ILE A 166 10.19 -0.44 15.58
N ASN A 167 11.06 0.32 14.92
CA ASN A 167 12.42 -0.05 14.54
C ASN A 167 12.52 -1.29 13.61
N SER A 168 11.43 -1.68 12.94
CA SER A 168 11.44 -2.77 11.95
C SER A 168 11.71 -2.29 10.52
N GLY A 169 11.64 -0.99 10.29
CA GLY A 169 11.92 -0.39 9.01
C GLY A 169 13.41 -0.46 8.62
N THR A 170 13.67 -0.22 7.36
CA THR A 170 15.01 -0.18 6.78
C THR A 170 15.22 1.13 6.02
N PRO A 171 16.44 1.71 6.05
CA PRO A 171 16.81 2.74 5.10
C PRO A 171 16.69 2.20 3.67
N TYR A 172 16.18 3.00 2.75
CA TYR A 172 16.18 2.59 1.35
C TYR A 172 17.62 2.47 0.83
N SER A 173 17.99 1.28 0.43
CA SER A 173 19.32 0.95 -0.08
C SER A 173 19.34 0.56 -1.57
N GLY A 174 18.24 0.78 -2.29
CA GLY A 174 18.12 0.41 -3.70
C GLY A 174 18.97 1.28 -4.64
N ASN A 175 19.22 0.75 -5.83
CA ASN A 175 20.09 1.39 -6.85
C ASN A 175 19.46 2.62 -7.53
N TYR A 176 18.25 3.00 -7.17
CA TYR A 176 17.54 4.13 -7.76
C TYR A 176 17.40 5.24 -6.73
N SER A 177 18.09 6.35 -6.95
CA SER A 177 17.96 7.54 -6.12
C SER A 177 16.81 8.41 -6.63
N HIS A 178 15.99 8.88 -5.70
CA HIS A 178 15.02 9.93 -5.99
C HIS A 178 15.39 11.17 -5.18
N PRO A 179 15.48 12.37 -5.81
CA PRO A 179 15.92 13.59 -5.13
C PRO A 179 15.03 14.00 -3.94
N ALA A 180 13.79 13.54 -3.93
CA ALA A 180 12.83 13.82 -2.86
C ALA A 180 12.79 12.77 -1.74
N ILE A 181 13.64 11.73 -1.78
CA ILE A 181 13.78 10.79 -0.68
C ILE A 181 14.90 11.29 0.21
N PRO A 182 14.60 11.88 1.38
CA PRO A 182 15.64 12.15 2.35
C PRO A 182 16.17 10.81 2.85
N VAL A 183 17.44 10.62 2.73
CA VAL A 183 18.17 9.44 3.25
C VAL A 183 18.58 9.73 4.69
N SER A 184 17.71 10.29 5.51
CA SER A 184 18.02 10.49 6.91
C SER A 184 17.33 9.43 7.76
N ASP A 185 18.07 8.77 8.63
CA ASP A 185 17.58 7.81 9.61
C ASP A 185 16.46 8.36 10.53
N SER A 186 16.23 9.67 10.50
CA SER A 186 15.19 10.36 11.27
C SER A 186 13.79 10.27 10.65
N GLU A 187 13.64 9.72 9.46
CA GLU A 187 12.34 9.59 8.76
C GLU A 187 11.84 8.13 8.63
N ILE A 188 12.52 7.18 9.27
CA ILE A 188 12.18 5.75 9.27
C ILE A 188 11.50 5.36 10.57
#